data_43828318530c8ab587165f5eeb9126d4
#
_entry.id   43828318530c8ab587165f5eeb9126d4
#
_cell.length_a   1.000
_cell.length_b   1.000
_cell.length_c   1.000
_cell.angle_alpha   90.00
_cell.angle_beta   90.00
_cell.angle_gamma   90.00
#
_symmetry.space_group_name_H-M   'P 1'
#
loop_
_entity.id
_entity.type
_entity.pdbx_description
1 polymer ?
#
loop_
_entity_poly.entity_id
_entity_poly.type
_entity_poly.pdbx_seq_one_letter_code
_entity_poly.pdbx_strand_id
1 'polypeptide(L)'
;DVLLRPFREKLFDKILLDAPCSSTGIIRKHPEIKWRLREKDIKRHGRNQVAMLKALWGCLKDKGYLIYSVCSFEPEETWGVLDEFSRENEFIVENPLPLLFNKEYFMSLPHETDLDGFFIVRLRKP
;
A
#
# COMPACT_ATOMS: atom_id res chain seq x y z
N ASP A 1 -1.55 17.24 -1.76
CA ASP A 1 -1.96 16.23 -0.75
C ASP A 1 -3.22 15.52 -1.24
N VAL A 2 -3.15 14.20 -1.41
CA VAL A 2 -4.27 13.39 -1.91
C VAL A 2 -5.48 13.38 -0.97
N LEU A 3 -5.27 13.63 0.32
CA LEU A 3 -6.34 13.70 1.31
C LEU A 3 -7.26 14.92 1.10
N LEU A 4 -6.78 15.94 0.40
CA LEU A 4 -7.59 17.09 -0.01
C LEU A 4 -8.45 16.82 -1.25
N ARG A 5 -8.40 15.59 -1.79
CA ARG A 5 -9.12 15.17 -3.00
C ARG A 5 -8.98 16.16 -4.16
N PRO A 6 -7.74 16.48 -4.60
CA PRO A 6 -7.50 17.50 -5.61
C PRO A 6 -7.98 17.11 -7.02
N PHE A 7 -8.39 15.86 -7.19
CA PHE A 7 -8.82 15.30 -8.47
C PHE A 7 -10.32 15.03 -8.47
N ARG A 8 -10.94 15.18 -9.64
CA ARG A 8 -12.33 14.79 -9.84
C ARG A 8 -12.49 13.26 -9.88
N GLU A 9 -13.70 12.81 -9.66
CA GLU A 9 -14.05 11.39 -9.70
C GLU A 9 -13.81 10.78 -11.09
N LYS A 10 -13.50 9.48 -11.11
CA LYS A 10 -13.33 8.66 -12.32
C LYS A 10 -12.40 9.29 -13.37
N LEU A 11 -11.31 9.91 -12.91
CA LEU A 11 -10.35 10.58 -13.78
C LEU A 11 -9.30 9.62 -14.35
N PHE A 12 -8.82 8.68 -13.52
CA PHE A 12 -7.64 7.88 -13.83
C PHE A 12 -8.00 6.43 -14.17
N ASP A 13 -7.34 5.87 -15.17
CA ASP A 13 -7.40 4.44 -15.50
C ASP A 13 -6.49 3.62 -14.58
N LYS A 14 -5.38 4.22 -14.15
CA LYS A 14 -4.36 3.58 -13.28
C LYS A 14 -3.84 4.58 -12.26
N ILE A 15 -3.64 4.11 -11.05
CA ILE A 15 -3.07 4.90 -9.95
C ILE A 15 -1.96 4.06 -9.29
N LEU A 16 -0.83 4.69 -9.00
CA LEU A 16 0.20 4.16 -8.12
C LEU A 16 0.20 4.98 -6.83
N LEU A 17 -0.06 4.31 -5.73
CA LEU A 17 0.08 4.85 -4.39
C LEU A 17 1.30 4.19 -3.71
N ASP A 18 2.43 4.87 -3.79
CA ASP A 18 3.57 4.57 -2.94
C ASP A 18 3.40 5.35 -1.64
N ALA A 19 2.80 4.67 -0.65
CA ALA A 19 2.25 5.36 0.51
C ALA A 19 3.33 5.68 1.55
N PRO A 20 3.30 6.87 2.17
CA PRO A 20 4.11 7.15 3.35
C PRO A 20 3.87 6.10 4.43
N CYS A 21 4.94 5.50 4.95
CA CYS A 21 4.88 4.39 5.89
C CYS A 21 5.96 4.50 6.98
N SER A 22 5.97 3.53 7.89
CA SER A 22 6.98 3.44 8.95
C SER A 22 8.39 3.15 8.42
N SER A 23 8.51 2.67 7.18
CA SER A 23 9.77 2.31 6.53
C SER A 23 10.54 1.17 7.22
N THR A 24 9.86 0.29 7.94
CA THR A 24 10.50 -0.85 8.61
C THR A 24 11.21 -1.78 7.64
N GLY A 25 10.78 -1.83 6.38
CA GLY A 25 11.40 -2.62 5.33
C GLY A 25 12.79 -2.16 4.91
N ILE A 26 13.17 -0.92 5.22
CA ILE A 26 14.48 -0.34 4.86
C ILE A 26 15.38 -0.05 6.06
N ILE A 27 15.11 -0.66 7.21
CA ILE A 27 15.91 -0.49 8.45
C ILE A 27 17.39 -0.74 8.22
N ARG A 28 17.77 -1.68 7.35
CA ARG A 28 19.16 -1.96 7.06
C ARG A 28 19.91 -0.76 6.46
N LYS A 29 19.21 0.14 5.76
CA LYS A 29 19.75 1.38 5.21
C LYS A 29 19.54 2.59 6.13
N HIS A 30 18.54 2.52 6.97
CA HIS A 30 18.10 3.56 7.89
C HIS A 30 17.95 3.00 9.31
N PRO A 31 19.05 2.60 9.97
CA PRO A 31 18.99 1.95 11.29
C PRO A 31 18.41 2.83 12.39
N GLU A 32 18.39 4.14 12.21
CA GLU A 32 17.76 5.11 13.12
C GLU A 32 16.25 4.90 13.29
N ILE A 33 15.57 4.29 12.32
CA ILE A 33 14.15 3.95 12.39
C ILE A 33 13.88 3.07 13.62
N LYS A 34 14.77 2.11 13.88
CA LYS A 34 14.68 1.18 15.01
C LYS A 34 14.55 1.91 16.38
N TRP A 35 15.13 3.09 16.51
CA TRP A 35 15.15 3.85 17.76
C TRP A 35 14.06 4.91 17.85
N ARG A 36 13.51 5.34 16.72
CA ARG A 36 12.52 6.42 16.65
C ARG A 36 11.09 5.93 16.52
N LEU A 37 10.89 4.78 15.86
CA LEU A 37 9.58 4.25 15.57
C LEU A 37 8.91 3.71 16.83
N ARG A 38 7.64 4.06 17.01
CA ARG A 38 6.78 3.58 18.10
C ARG A 38 5.56 2.90 17.49
N GLU A 39 4.96 1.94 18.20
CA GLU A 39 3.75 1.23 17.78
C GLU A 39 2.61 2.18 17.36
N LYS A 40 2.42 3.28 18.11
CA LYS A 40 1.42 4.30 17.76
C LYS A 40 1.66 4.96 16.40
N ASP A 41 2.92 5.04 15.96
CA ASP A 41 3.28 5.63 14.66
C ASP A 41 2.91 4.68 13.53
N ILE A 42 3.14 3.37 13.69
CA ILE A 42 2.73 2.33 12.75
C ILE A 42 1.20 2.38 12.56
N LYS A 43 0.44 2.37 13.65
CA LYS A 43 -1.02 2.47 13.62
C LYS A 43 -1.51 3.78 12.96
N ARG A 44 -0.80 4.88 13.18
CA ARG A 44 -1.11 6.17 12.52
C ARG A 44 -0.89 6.09 11.01
N HIS A 45 0.23 5.48 10.59
CA HIS A 45 0.51 5.28 9.17
C HIS A 45 -0.57 4.41 8.51
N GLY A 46 -0.95 3.29 9.12
CA GLY A 46 -2.03 2.45 8.60
C GLY A 46 -3.34 3.20 8.39
N ARG A 47 -3.78 4.00 9.38
CA ARG A 47 -4.98 4.84 9.23
C ARG A 47 -4.85 5.87 8.10
N ASN A 48 -3.70 6.50 7.95
CA ASN A 48 -3.46 7.47 6.87
C ASN A 48 -3.47 6.78 5.50
N GLN A 49 -2.90 5.59 5.40
CA GLN A 49 -2.90 4.78 4.17
C GLN A 49 -4.30 4.37 3.75
N VAL A 50 -5.16 3.94 4.69
CA VAL A 50 -6.58 3.69 4.42
C VAL A 50 -7.28 4.95 3.90
N ALA A 51 -7.04 6.10 4.53
CA ALA A 51 -7.63 7.37 4.09
C ALA A 51 -7.18 7.77 2.68
N MET A 52 -5.88 7.57 2.35
CA MET A 52 -5.34 7.81 1.01
C MET A 52 -5.96 6.87 -0.03
N LEU A 53 -6.08 5.58 0.28
CA LEU A 53 -6.75 4.61 -0.60
C LEU A 53 -8.20 5.03 -0.89
N LYS A 54 -8.98 5.38 0.14
CA LYS A 54 -10.36 5.85 -0.01
C LYS A 54 -10.45 7.11 -0.88
N ALA A 55 -9.55 8.08 -0.67
CA ALA A 55 -9.52 9.31 -1.45
C ALA A 55 -9.23 9.04 -2.94
N LEU A 56 -8.27 8.17 -3.23
CA LEU A 56 -7.86 7.84 -4.60
C LEU A 56 -8.82 6.88 -5.30
N TRP A 57 -9.52 6.01 -4.54
CA TRP A 57 -10.48 5.05 -5.10
C TRP A 57 -11.64 5.74 -5.83
N GLY A 58 -12.12 6.86 -5.33
CA GLY A 58 -13.12 7.68 -6.01
C GLY A 58 -12.61 8.26 -7.34
N CYS A 59 -11.31 8.55 -7.43
CA CYS A 59 -10.69 9.09 -8.64
C CYS A 59 -10.40 8.03 -9.71
N LEU A 60 -10.42 6.74 -9.34
CA LEU A 60 -10.19 5.63 -10.24
C LEU A 60 -11.46 5.32 -11.04
N LYS A 61 -11.33 5.13 -12.35
CA LYS A 61 -12.42 4.65 -13.21
C LYS A 61 -12.82 3.22 -12.85
N ASP A 62 -14.04 2.86 -13.23
CA ASP A 62 -14.51 1.46 -13.18
C ASP A 62 -13.59 0.60 -14.06
N LYS A 63 -13.28 -0.62 -13.62
CA LYS A 63 -12.27 -1.53 -14.22
C LYS A 63 -10.82 -1.01 -14.21
N GLY A 64 -10.57 0.15 -13.59
CA GLY A 64 -9.23 0.69 -13.40
C GLY A 64 -8.43 -0.07 -12.33
N TYR A 65 -7.12 0.20 -12.27
CA TYR A 65 -6.20 -0.43 -11.32
C TYR A 65 -5.60 0.60 -10.37
N LEU A 66 -5.52 0.23 -9.11
CA LEU A 66 -4.69 0.93 -8.13
C LEU A 66 -3.60 -0.03 -7.63
N ILE A 67 -2.35 0.37 -7.76
CA ILE A 67 -1.22 -0.32 -7.13
C ILE A 67 -0.94 0.39 -5.81
N TYR A 68 -1.00 -0.37 -4.72
CA TYR A 68 -0.62 0.06 -3.40
C TYR A 68 0.74 -0.52 -3.05
N SER A 69 1.68 0.33 -2.64
CA SER A 69 3.01 -0.09 -2.21
C SER A 69 3.44 0.63 -0.94
N VAL A 70 4.17 -0.09 -0.09
CA VAL A 70 4.84 0.43 1.12
C VAL A 70 6.17 -0.26 1.31
N CYS A 71 7.18 0.49 1.77
CA CYS A 71 8.46 -0.08 2.24
C CYS A 71 8.35 -0.52 3.71
N SER A 72 7.35 -1.34 3.99
CA SER A 72 7.03 -1.87 5.31
C SER A 72 6.54 -3.30 5.17
N PHE A 73 6.75 -4.10 6.21
CA PHE A 73 6.16 -5.43 6.36
C PHE A 73 5.24 -5.53 7.58
N GLU A 74 4.95 -4.39 8.23
CA GLU A 74 4.06 -4.34 9.39
C GLU A 74 2.62 -4.70 8.98
N PRO A 75 1.94 -5.60 9.71
CA PRO A 75 0.58 -5.99 9.39
C PRO A 75 -0.39 -4.81 9.30
N GLU A 76 -0.22 -3.80 10.15
CA GLU A 76 -1.04 -2.57 10.19
C GLU A 76 -0.89 -1.70 8.93
N GLU A 77 0.19 -1.86 8.18
CA GLU A 77 0.49 -1.09 6.97
C GLU A 77 0.35 -1.93 5.70
N THR A 78 0.09 -3.22 5.82
CA THR A 78 -0.07 -4.17 4.72
C THR A 78 -1.50 -4.71 4.68
N TRP A 79 -1.73 -5.91 5.18
CA TRP A 79 -3.04 -6.55 5.16
C TRP A 79 -4.09 -5.82 6.00
N GLY A 80 -3.71 -5.24 7.12
CA GLY A 80 -4.62 -4.45 7.96
C GLY A 80 -5.22 -3.25 7.23
N VAL A 81 -4.45 -2.62 6.32
CA VAL A 81 -4.95 -1.54 5.46
C VAL A 81 -5.98 -2.08 4.47
N LEU A 82 -5.72 -3.22 3.84
CA LEU A 82 -6.64 -3.83 2.88
C LEU A 82 -7.93 -4.31 3.55
N ASP A 83 -7.82 -4.94 4.72
CA ASP A 83 -8.96 -5.40 5.52
C ASP A 83 -9.87 -4.22 5.89
N GLU A 84 -9.31 -3.13 6.39
CA GLU A 84 -10.09 -1.94 6.73
C GLU A 84 -10.71 -1.27 5.50
N PHE A 85 -9.95 -1.20 4.40
CA PHE A 85 -10.44 -0.63 3.14
C PHE A 85 -11.58 -1.45 2.53
N SER A 86 -11.52 -2.79 2.64
CA SER A 86 -12.53 -3.73 2.11
C SER A 86 -13.90 -3.60 2.76
N ARG A 87 -13.99 -3.03 3.96
CA ARG A 87 -15.27 -2.85 4.67
C ARG A 87 -16.23 -1.92 3.96
N GLU A 88 -15.72 -0.99 3.17
CA GLU A 88 -16.52 0.03 2.49
C GLU A 88 -16.34 0.00 0.96
N ASN A 89 -15.39 -0.77 0.44
CA ASN A 89 -15.04 -0.75 -0.97
C ASN A 89 -14.86 -2.18 -1.50
N GLU A 90 -15.52 -2.49 -2.60
CA GLU A 90 -15.27 -3.73 -3.33
C GLU A 90 -14.05 -3.58 -4.24
N PHE A 91 -13.19 -4.58 -4.25
CA PHE A 91 -12.05 -4.68 -5.15
C PHE A 91 -11.66 -6.14 -5.37
N ILE A 92 -10.94 -6.38 -6.46
CA ILE A 92 -10.34 -7.67 -6.80
C ILE A 92 -8.84 -7.52 -6.63
N VAL A 93 -8.23 -8.39 -5.82
CA VAL A 93 -6.77 -8.46 -5.70
C VAL A 93 -6.23 -9.21 -6.91
N GLU A 94 -5.25 -8.62 -7.57
CA GLU A 94 -4.60 -9.21 -8.73
C GLU A 94 -3.08 -9.21 -8.55
N ASN A 95 -2.40 -10.15 -9.20
CA ASN A 95 -0.94 -10.20 -9.20
C ASN A 95 -0.35 -8.88 -9.74
N PRO A 96 0.45 -8.16 -8.95
CA PRO A 96 1.04 -6.89 -9.40
C PRO A 96 2.15 -7.06 -10.44
N LEU A 97 2.81 -8.25 -10.47
CA LEU A 97 3.98 -8.54 -11.32
C LEU A 97 3.87 -9.93 -11.96
N PRO A 98 2.86 -10.19 -12.82
CA PRO A 98 2.55 -11.53 -13.31
C PRO A 98 3.65 -12.17 -14.16
N LEU A 99 4.60 -11.38 -14.69
CA LEU A 99 5.73 -11.90 -15.46
C LEU A 99 6.89 -12.39 -14.56
N LEU A 100 6.90 -12.06 -13.28
CA LEU A 100 8.00 -12.37 -12.36
C LEU A 100 7.65 -13.46 -11.35
N PHE A 101 6.38 -13.56 -10.94
CA PHE A 101 5.93 -14.55 -9.96
C PHE A 101 4.43 -14.80 -10.03
N ASN A 102 3.99 -15.89 -9.42
CA ASN A 102 2.58 -16.34 -9.46
C ASN A 102 1.95 -16.22 -8.06
N LYS A 103 1.81 -14.97 -7.57
CA LYS A 103 1.11 -14.65 -6.31
C LYS A 103 0.26 -13.40 -6.48
N GLU A 104 -0.81 -13.28 -5.73
CA GLU A 104 -1.70 -12.11 -5.75
C GLU A 104 -1.07 -10.85 -5.19
N TYR A 105 0.03 -10.97 -4.47
CA TYR A 105 0.78 -9.86 -3.89
C TYR A 105 2.28 -10.11 -3.98
N PHE A 106 3.07 -9.06 -3.90
CA PHE A 106 4.51 -9.15 -3.70
C PHE A 106 4.86 -8.71 -2.28
N MET A 107 5.64 -9.51 -1.60
CA MET A 107 6.28 -9.15 -0.34
C MET A 107 7.74 -9.63 -0.39
N SER A 108 8.65 -8.70 -0.19
CA SER A 108 10.07 -9.02 0.00
C SER A 108 10.45 -8.87 1.47
N LEU A 109 11.20 -9.84 1.96
CA LEU A 109 11.77 -9.81 3.31
C LEU A 109 13.30 -9.85 3.16
N PRO A 110 14.05 -8.93 3.78
CA PRO A 110 15.50 -8.81 3.57
C PRO A 110 16.29 -10.10 3.80
N HIS A 111 15.85 -10.92 4.75
CA HIS A 111 16.51 -12.19 5.09
C HIS A 111 16.21 -13.33 4.08
N GLU A 112 15.21 -13.18 3.24
CA GLU A 112 14.82 -14.19 2.24
C GLU A 112 15.27 -13.84 0.83
N THR A 113 15.23 -12.55 0.48
CA THR A 113 15.38 -12.10 -0.91
C THR A 113 16.61 -11.25 -1.15
N ASP A 114 17.33 -10.85 -0.09
CA ASP A 114 18.39 -9.83 -0.11
C ASP A 114 17.96 -8.47 -0.69
N LEU A 115 16.66 -8.27 -0.86
CA LEU A 115 16.05 -7.00 -1.22
C LEU A 115 15.62 -6.25 0.03
N ASP A 116 15.34 -4.96 -0.10
CA ASP A 116 14.63 -4.22 0.95
C ASP A 116 13.22 -4.80 1.15
N GLY A 117 12.66 -4.60 2.33
CA GLY A 117 11.30 -5.02 2.63
C GLY A 117 10.28 -4.14 1.91
N PHE A 118 9.46 -4.74 1.06
CA PHE A 118 8.35 -4.09 0.36
C PHE A 118 7.12 -4.96 0.39
N PHE A 119 5.98 -4.31 0.43
CA PHE A 119 4.69 -4.93 0.14
C PHE A 119 4.05 -4.21 -1.02
N ILE A 120 3.60 -4.95 -2.03
CA ILE A 120 2.95 -4.42 -3.23
C ILE A 120 1.75 -5.28 -3.57
N VAL A 121 0.62 -4.63 -3.86
CA VAL A 121 -0.60 -5.29 -4.31
C VAL A 121 -1.27 -4.47 -5.40
N ARG A 122 -1.91 -5.14 -6.34
CA ARG A 122 -2.75 -4.50 -7.37
C ARG A 122 -4.22 -4.74 -7.04
N LEU A 123 -4.96 -3.66 -6.92
CA LEU A 123 -6.39 -3.67 -6.66
C LEU A 123 -7.11 -3.24 -7.94
N ARG A 124 -7.99 -4.10 -8.46
CA ARG A 124 -8.84 -3.75 -9.60
C ARG A 124 -10.21 -3.34 -9.10
N LYS A 125 -10.68 -2.20 -9.57
CA LYS A 125 -12.05 -1.73 -9.32
C LYS A 125 -13.02 -2.54 -10.19
N PRO A 126 -14.13 -3.05 -9.64
CA PRO A 126 -15.15 -3.76 -10.41
C PRO A 126 -15.70 -3.00 -11.59
#